data_9284a8592829dd7f55feb93faffa43a7
#
_entry.id   9284a8592829dd7f55feb93faffa43a7
#
_cell.length_a   1.000
_cell.length_b   1.000
_cell.length_c   1.000
_cell.angle_alpha   90.00
_cell.angle_beta   90.00
_cell.angle_gamma   90.00
#
_symmetry.space_group_name_H-M   'P 1'
#
loop_
_entity.id
_entity.type
_entity.pdbx_description
1 polymer ?
#
loop_
_entity_poly.entity_id
_entity_poly.type
_entity_poly.pdbx_seq_one_letter_code
_entity_poly.pdbx_strand_id
1 'polypeptide(L)'
;MNDELKQVMAKAQEWLDGNYDEETKAQVRAMMEADDKTELIESFYRTLEFGTGGLRGIMGPGCNRMNKYIVAQATQGYANYLLKVQKENGYKNPVEQVSVVVGHDCRNNGRMFAETVAAVFSANGIKVYLFESLRPTPEVSFAIRHLGCQGGVNVTASHNPKEYNGYKAYWEDGSQVLMPHDAGIIAEVNKVKMEDVKWEANKDLIQIIGGEMDYDYMQAVKSVMIDQEAILRQKDLNIVYTPLHGAGRQIVPMCLRSWGFQNIHVVPEQMVIDGNFSTVVSPNPENAEAMTMGMNLGTKLNADLVVASDPDADRIAIVCRNDKNEWVIINGNQTNIMYHHYIINNMKKLGKLRPEHYVVKTIVTSELIRKIADREGVTLTDEYTGFKWIANRIREWEGTRKYIGGGEESFGFLPYDAVRDKCSPSAICLICEIAAWAKDHGMSLYEYLLSIYMEYGFQRETTINVVRPGKSGAEEIKQMMVNYREHPITEIAGSKVVKTKDFQLLKQRELKDGQWVESDIVMSLNATSNVLQYFTENGLKVSVRPSGTEPKIKFYFEIPADMPTPKDYDKATAEAEALVPAIKASLGI
;
A
#
# COMPACT_ATOMS: atom_id res chain seq x y z
N MET A 1 -10.49 13.71 40.31
CA MET A 1 -9.66 13.38 39.15
C MET A 1 -9.71 11.87 39.00
N ASN A 2 -10.16 11.39 37.85
CA ASN A 2 -10.28 9.96 37.53
C ASN A 2 -8.85 9.34 37.49
N ASP A 3 -8.70 8.03 37.76
CA ASP A 3 -7.38 7.37 37.87
C ASP A 3 -6.61 7.41 36.55
N GLU A 4 -7.32 7.39 35.40
CA GLU A 4 -6.74 7.57 34.07
C GLU A 4 -6.07 8.95 33.91
N LEU A 5 -6.76 10.02 34.31
CA LEU A 5 -6.20 11.37 34.22
C LEU A 5 -5.00 11.54 35.16
N LYS A 6 -4.96 10.87 36.34
CA LYS A 6 -3.77 10.87 37.20
C LYS A 6 -2.57 10.22 36.55
N GLN A 7 -2.75 9.09 35.86
CA GLN A 7 -1.68 8.41 35.12
C GLN A 7 -1.17 9.27 33.96
N VAL A 8 -2.09 9.87 33.20
CA VAL A 8 -1.76 10.80 32.10
C VAL A 8 -0.96 12.00 32.61
N MET A 9 -1.39 12.62 33.71
CA MET A 9 -0.67 13.74 34.33
C MET A 9 0.73 13.34 34.80
N ALA A 10 0.89 12.16 35.37
CA ALA A 10 2.19 11.65 35.79
C ALA A 10 3.15 11.48 34.59
N LYS A 11 2.70 10.86 33.52
CA LYS A 11 3.51 10.74 32.27
C LYS A 11 3.86 12.10 31.67
N ALA A 12 2.92 13.05 31.65
CA ALA A 12 3.20 14.39 31.17
C ALA A 12 4.25 15.10 32.04
N GLN A 13 4.20 14.90 33.37
CA GLN A 13 5.20 15.43 34.29
C GLN A 13 6.60 14.83 34.04
N GLU A 14 6.69 13.51 33.73
CA GLU A 14 7.96 12.87 33.34
C GLU A 14 8.58 13.55 32.11
N TRP A 15 7.75 14.04 31.17
CA TRP A 15 8.24 14.81 30.02
C TRP A 15 8.73 16.19 30.39
N LEU A 16 8.12 16.86 31.37
CA LEU A 16 8.62 18.15 31.88
C LEU A 16 9.95 18.02 32.64
N ASP A 17 10.12 16.94 33.38
CA ASP A 17 11.32 16.68 34.19
C ASP A 17 12.45 16.06 33.37
N GLY A 18 12.12 15.44 32.22
CA GLY A 18 13.08 14.76 31.34
C GLY A 18 13.90 15.68 30.45
N ASN A 19 14.82 15.07 29.70
CA ASN A 19 15.69 15.79 28.76
C ASN A 19 14.99 16.03 27.40
N TYR A 20 13.95 16.87 27.43
CA TYR A 20 13.23 17.34 26.24
C TYR A 20 13.50 18.83 26.00
N ASP A 21 13.38 19.30 24.75
CA ASP A 21 13.56 20.71 24.46
C ASP A 21 12.46 21.59 25.07
N GLU A 22 12.77 22.89 25.27
CA GLU A 22 11.88 23.82 25.96
C GLU A 22 10.57 24.10 25.18
N GLU A 23 10.59 24.01 23.85
CA GLU A 23 9.38 24.15 23.03
C GLU A 23 8.40 22.98 23.31
N THR A 24 8.92 21.76 23.29
CA THR A 24 8.14 20.55 23.64
C THR A 24 7.59 20.65 25.06
N LYS A 25 8.42 21.05 26.04
CA LYS A 25 7.99 21.23 27.43
C LYS A 25 6.92 22.30 27.57
N ALA A 26 7.05 23.41 26.83
CA ALA A 26 6.03 24.48 26.84
C ALA A 26 4.69 23.98 26.32
N GLN A 27 4.68 23.20 25.24
CA GLN A 27 3.46 22.58 24.70
C GLN A 27 2.82 21.59 25.70
N VAL A 28 3.62 20.78 26.37
CA VAL A 28 3.13 19.85 27.43
C VAL A 28 2.53 20.63 28.60
N ARG A 29 3.19 21.71 29.09
CA ARG A 29 2.64 22.58 30.15
C ARG A 29 1.28 23.16 29.74
N ALA A 30 1.19 23.67 28.52
CA ALA A 30 -0.06 24.22 28.00
C ALA A 30 -1.22 23.22 27.99
N MET A 31 -0.95 21.95 27.60
CA MET A 31 -1.96 20.88 27.66
C MET A 31 -2.34 20.55 29.11
N MET A 32 -1.36 20.55 30.05
CA MET A 32 -1.62 20.29 31.46
C MET A 32 -2.42 21.41 32.13
N GLU A 33 -2.28 22.65 31.68
CA GLU A 33 -2.98 23.84 32.21
C GLU A 33 -4.34 24.06 31.56
N ALA A 34 -4.58 23.56 30.34
CA ALA A 34 -5.85 23.71 29.64
C ALA A 34 -7.02 23.14 30.44
N ASP A 35 -8.19 23.80 30.40
CA ASP A 35 -9.42 23.29 31.03
C ASP A 35 -9.89 21.98 30.40
N ASP A 36 -9.86 21.91 29.05
CA ASP A 36 -10.12 20.68 28.31
C ASP A 36 -8.85 19.80 28.29
N LYS A 37 -8.95 18.63 28.89
CA LYS A 37 -7.85 17.65 28.98
C LYS A 37 -7.81 16.64 27.84
N THR A 38 -8.68 16.78 26.84
CA THR A 38 -8.79 15.81 25.73
C THR A 38 -7.45 15.62 25.03
N GLU A 39 -6.79 16.71 24.63
CA GLU A 39 -5.49 16.62 23.92
C GLU A 39 -4.40 16.02 24.83
N LEU A 40 -4.39 16.36 26.12
CA LEU A 40 -3.47 15.79 27.08
C LEU A 40 -3.67 14.27 27.22
N ILE A 41 -4.91 13.82 27.35
CA ILE A 41 -5.25 12.41 27.46
C ILE A 41 -4.82 11.68 26.21
N GLU A 42 -5.21 12.18 25.02
CA GLU A 42 -4.86 11.58 23.73
C GLU A 42 -3.34 11.50 23.50
N SER A 43 -2.56 12.44 24.05
CA SER A 43 -1.11 12.49 23.90
C SER A 43 -0.36 11.53 24.83
N PHE A 44 -0.97 11.12 25.97
CA PHE A 44 -0.25 10.39 27.04
C PHE A 44 -0.94 9.13 27.56
N TYR A 45 -2.18 8.78 27.15
CA TYR A 45 -2.90 7.63 27.72
C TYR A 45 -2.20 6.28 27.45
N ARG A 46 -1.46 6.19 26.36
CA ARG A 46 -0.62 5.03 25.98
C ARG A 46 0.67 5.48 25.29
N THR A 47 1.55 4.55 24.98
CA THR A 47 2.71 4.80 24.12
C THR A 47 2.35 4.42 22.68
N LEU A 48 2.81 5.21 21.70
CA LEU A 48 2.66 4.89 20.29
C LEU A 48 3.41 3.59 19.98
N GLU A 49 2.67 2.56 19.59
CA GLU A 49 3.23 1.23 19.37
C GLU A 49 3.97 1.15 18.04
N PHE A 50 5.16 0.54 18.07
CA PHE A 50 5.82 0.09 16.88
C PHE A 50 5.12 -1.18 16.39
N GLY A 51 4.31 -1.05 15.33
CA GLY A 51 3.57 -2.17 14.72
C GLY A 51 4.44 -2.97 13.73
N THR A 52 3.83 -3.95 13.08
CA THR A 52 4.50 -4.89 12.14
C THR A 52 5.06 -4.23 10.86
N GLY A 53 5.20 -2.95 10.78
CA GLY A 53 5.74 -2.22 9.62
C GLY A 53 6.28 -0.86 10.01
N GLY A 54 6.26 -0.53 11.31
CA GLY A 54 6.74 0.76 11.81
C GLY A 54 5.74 1.49 12.69
N LEU A 55 5.82 2.81 12.71
CA LEU A 55 4.96 3.72 13.49
C LEU A 55 4.04 4.52 12.58
N ARG A 56 2.87 4.90 13.07
CA ARG A 56 1.99 5.90 12.46
C ARG A 56 1.14 6.58 13.51
N GLY A 57 1.11 7.89 13.51
CA GLY A 57 0.33 8.66 14.48
C GLY A 57 0.21 10.13 14.12
N ILE A 58 -0.63 10.84 14.88
CA ILE A 58 -0.75 12.29 14.83
C ILE A 58 0.55 12.90 15.36
N MET A 59 1.03 13.96 14.71
CA MET A 59 2.21 14.70 15.14
C MET A 59 1.91 15.56 16.37
N GLY A 60 2.84 15.64 17.30
CA GLY A 60 2.73 16.47 18.50
C GLY A 60 3.58 15.96 19.66
N PRO A 61 3.60 16.67 20.79
CA PRO A 61 4.28 16.23 22.01
C PRO A 61 3.50 15.11 22.70
N GLY A 62 4.22 14.21 23.34
CA GLY A 62 3.66 13.09 24.09
C GLY A 62 4.07 11.72 23.56
N CYS A 63 3.94 10.73 24.42
CA CYS A 63 4.36 9.36 24.11
C CYS A 63 3.42 8.64 23.10
N ASN A 64 2.19 9.13 22.90
CA ASN A 64 1.25 8.62 21.91
C ASN A 64 1.16 9.51 20.65
N ARG A 65 2.21 10.27 20.36
CA ARG A 65 2.30 11.16 19.21
C ARG A 65 3.57 10.91 18.41
N MET A 66 3.52 11.21 17.10
CA MET A 66 4.72 11.25 16.25
C MET A 66 5.51 12.53 16.55
N ASN A 67 6.73 12.36 17.04
CA ASN A 67 7.68 13.43 17.29
C ASN A 67 9.12 12.90 17.20
N LYS A 68 10.10 13.80 17.21
CA LYS A 68 11.50 13.41 17.07
C LYS A 68 11.99 12.43 18.15
N TYR A 69 11.43 12.46 19.35
CA TYR A 69 11.80 11.58 20.46
C TYR A 69 11.34 10.15 20.23
N ILE A 70 10.08 9.98 19.84
CA ILE A 70 9.50 8.68 19.50
C ILE A 70 10.20 8.09 18.25
N VAL A 71 10.48 8.92 17.24
CA VAL A 71 11.25 8.52 16.06
C VAL A 71 12.67 8.07 16.45
N ALA A 72 13.35 8.83 17.32
CA ALA A 72 14.69 8.49 17.77
C ALA A 72 14.72 7.19 18.61
N GLN A 73 13.75 7.00 19.51
CA GLN A 73 13.61 5.78 20.32
C GLN A 73 13.39 4.56 19.42
N ALA A 74 12.48 4.66 18.46
CA ALA A 74 12.23 3.60 17.48
C ALA A 74 13.49 3.27 16.66
N THR A 75 14.22 4.31 16.22
CA THR A 75 15.46 4.14 15.45
C THR A 75 16.57 3.51 16.29
N GLN A 76 16.68 3.87 17.57
CA GLN A 76 17.66 3.23 18.47
C GLN A 76 17.39 1.74 18.63
N GLY A 77 16.13 1.36 18.82
CA GLY A 77 15.73 -0.06 18.91
C GLY A 77 15.99 -0.81 17.60
N TYR A 78 15.69 -0.17 16.47
CA TYR A 78 15.98 -0.76 15.16
C TYR A 78 17.49 -0.90 14.92
N ALA A 79 18.30 0.11 15.29
CA ALA A 79 19.75 0.03 15.23
C ALA A 79 20.31 -1.13 16.08
N ASN A 80 19.80 -1.28 17.32
CA ASN A 80 20.18 -2.37 18.21
C ASN A 80 19.90 -3.74 17.55
N TYR A 81 18.73 -3.90 16.93
CA TYR A 81 18.35 -5.13 16.25
C TYR A 81 19.25 -5.42 15.04
N LEU A 82 19.51 -4.41 14.17
CA LEU A 82 20.39 -4.57 13.01
C LEU A 82 21.79 -5.03 13.42
N LEU A 83 22.38 -4.41 14.45
CA LEU A 83 23.70 -4.78 14.97
C LEU A 83 23.70 -6.16 15.66
N LYS A 84 22.60 -6.54 16.28
CA LYS A 84 22.41 -7.90 16.84
C LYS A 84 22.45 -8.94 15.73
N VAL A 85 21.66 -8.74 14.66
CA VAL A 85 21.63 -9.66 13.51
C VAL A 85 22.99 -9.77 12.84
N GLN A 86 23.75 -8.65 12.73
CA GLN A 86 25.12 -8.69 12.23
C GLN A 86 26.03 -9.60 13.07
N LYS A 87 25.99 -9.46 14.40
CA LYS A 87 26.79 -10.30 15.33
C LYS A 87 26.42 -11.78 15.24
N GLU A 88 25.18 -12.08 14.93
CA GLU A 88 24.66 -13.44 14.79
C GLU A 88 24.88 -14.00 13.37
N ASN A 89 25.49 -13.24 12.44
CA ASN A 89 25.64 -13.57 11.00
C ASN A 89 24.30 -13.91 10.34
N GLY A 90 23.22 -13.20 10.74
CA GLY A 90 21.85 -13.48 10.30
C GLY A 90 21.44 -12.83 8.98
N TYR A 91 22.30 -12.03 8.33
CA TYR A 91 22.02 -11.46 7.00
C TYR A 91 22.30 -12.48 5.88
N LYS A 92 21.55 -12.36 4.78
CA LYS A 92 21.75 -13.18 3.58
C LYS A 92 23.19 -13.09 3.07
N ASN A 93 23.76 -11.88 3.10
CA ASN A 93 25.16 -11.60 2.78
C ASN A 93 25.83 -10.98 4.02
N PRO A 94 26.83 -11.64 4.62
CA PRO A 94 27.60 -11.08 5.73
C PRO A 94 28.22 -9.73 5.37
N VAL A 95 28.12 -8.75 6.27
CA VAL A 95 28.68 -7.40 6.08
C VAL A 95 29.56 -7.01 7.24
N GLU A 96 30.67 -6.31 6.94
CA GLU A 96 31.56 -5.76 7.97
C GLU A 96 30.93 -4.52 8.65
N GLN A 97 30.23 -3.70 7.86
CA GLN A 97 29.53 -2.52 8.33
C GLN A 97 28.08 -2.53 7.88
N VAL A 98 27.15 -2.46 8.83
CA VAL A 98 25.72 -2.31 8.54
C VAL A 98 25.47 -0.96 7.89
N SER A 99 24.61 -0.94 6.88
CA SER A 99 24.18 0.27 6.20
C SER A 99 22.65 0.30 6.03
N VAL A 100 22.11 1.51 5.95
CA VAL A 100 20.67 1.76 5.80
C VAL A 100 20.40 2.89 4.81
N VAL A 101 19.21 2.87 4.20
CA VAL A 101 18.70 3.98 3.39
C VAL A 101 17.63 4.73 4.18
N VAL A 102 17.62 6.05 4.11
CA VAL A 102 16.62 6.90 4.76
C VAL A 102 16.02 7.87 3.76
N GLY A 103 14.70 7.82 3.64
CA GLY A 103 13.88 8.72 2.81
C GLY A 103 12.72 9.34 3.57
N HIS A 104 12.03 10.27 2.93
CA HIS A 104 10.82 10.89 3.47
C HIS A 104 9.91 11.40 2.33
N ASP A 105 8.64 11.62 2.63
CA ASP A 105 7.65 12.28 1.76
C ASP A 105 7.58 13.80 1.99
N CYS A 106 6.51 14.44 1.49
CA CYS A 106 6.31 15.89 1.56
C CYS A 106 5.77 16.40 2.90
N ARG A 107 5.44 15.52 3.85
CA ARG A 107 4.75 15.87 5.09
C ARG A 107 5.56 16.82 5.97
N ASN A 108 4.83 17.64 6.74
CA ASN A 108 5.43 18.48 7.77
C ASN A 108 6.31 17.62 8.70
N ASN A 109 7.44 18.17 9.12
CA ASN A 109 8.46 17.48 9.92
C ASN A 109 9.12 16.26 9.23
N GLY A 110 8.76 15.88 8.00
CA GLY A 110 9.32 14.71 7.32
C GLY A 110 10.85 14.76 7.23
N ARG A 111 11.41 15.88 6.77
CA ARG A 111 12.86 16.09 6.69
C ARG A 111 13.53 16.01 8.07
N MET A 112 12.99 16.68 9.07
CA MET A 112 13.53 16.69 10.43
C MET A 112 13.52 15.29 11.05
N PHE A 113 12.46 14.52 10.84
CA PHE A 113 12.40 13.13 11.29
C PHE A 113 13.40 12.24 10.55
N ALA A 114 13.57 12.40 9.23
CA ALA A 114 14.58 11.67 8.46
C ALA A 114 16.01 11.98 8.92
N GLU A 115 16.32 13.23 9.24
CA GLU A 115 17.60 13.64 9.82
C GLU A 115 17.79 13.07 11.23
N THR A 116 16.75 13.00 12.04
CA THR A 116 16.78 12.33 13.36
C THR A 116 17.11 10.84 13.21
N VAL A 117 16.47 10.15 12.25
CA VAL A 117 16.76 8.75 11.93
C VAL A 117 18.23 8.57 11.51
N ALA A 118 18.72 9.42 10.62
CA ALA A 118 20.11 9.39 10.16
C ALA A 118 21.11 9.64 11.30
N ALA A 119 20.79 10.60 12.18
CA ALA A 119 21.62 10.91 13.35
C ALA A 119 21.76 9.69 14.27
N VAL A 120 20.65 9.07 14.65
CA VAL A 120 20.65 7.93 15.58
C VAL A 120 21.34 6.71 14.96
N PHE A 121 21.08 6.36 13.70
CA PHE A 121 21.79 5.26 13.04
C PHE A 121 23.29 5.49 12.99
N SER A 122 23.72 6.67 12.53
CA SER A 122 25.15 6.99 12.42
C SER A 122 25.85 7.06 13.78
N ALA A 123 25.19 7.54 14.83
CA ALA A 123 25.68 7.53 16.20
C ALA A 123 25.89 6.09 16.74
N ASN A 124 25.22 5.11 16.18
CA ASN A 124 25.40 3.70 16.49
C ASN A 124 26.39 2.98 15.56
N GLY A 125 27.15 3.72 14.73
CA GLY A 125 28.16 3.15 13.83
C GLY A 125 27.59 2.55 12.55
N ILE A 126 26.32 2.81 12.23
CA ILE A 126 25.65 2.34 11.03
C ILE A 126 25.83 3.38 9.91
N LYS A 127 26.26 2.96 8.73
CA LYS A 127 26.34 3.84 7.57
C LYS A 127 24.93 4.19 7.06
N VAL A 128 24.71 5.46 6.77
CA VAL A 128 23.41 5.97 6.34
C VAL A 128 23.52 6.58 4.95
N TYR A 129 22.66 6.12 4.05
CA TYR A 129 22.39 6.78 2.77
C TYR A 129 21.10 7.59 2.93
N LEU A 130 21.23 8.91 3.07
CA LEU A 130 20.11 9.83 3.27
C LEU A 130 19.76 10.53 1.95
N PHE A 131 18.51 10.40 1.50
CA PHE A 131 18.08 11.16 0.34
C PHE A 131 18.12 12.67 0.61
N GLU A 132 18.62 13.42 -0.38
CA GLU A 132 18.77 14.90 -0.30
C GLU A 132 17.43 15.63 -0.14
N SER A 133 16.34 15.04 -0.65
CA SER A 133 14.98 15.57 -0.61
C SER A 133 13.99 14.40 -0.60
N LEU A 134 12.67 14.72 -0.60
CA LEU A 134 11.62 13.70 -0.67
C LEU A 134 11.82 12.79 -1.89
N ARG A 135 11.63 11.49 -1.68
CA ARG A 135 11.65 10.46 -2.74
C ARG A 135 10.53 9.44 -2.51
N PRO A 136 10.06 8.80 -3.60
CA PRO A 136 9.05 7.75 -3.53
C PRO A 136 9.43 6.59 -2.59
N THR A 137 8.46 6.06 -1.88
CA THR A 137 8.60 4.81 -1.09
C THR A 137 9.26 3.68 -1.93
N PRO A 138 8.82 3.40 -3.18
CA PRO A 138 9.47 2.37 -3.99
C PRO A 138 10.92 2.68 -4.37
N GLU A 139 11.33 3.93 -4.43
CA GLU A 139 12.72 4.29 -4.67
C GLU A 139 13.60 4.04 -3.43
N VAL A 140 13.07 4.22 -2.22
CA VAL A 140 13.75 3.80 -0.98
C VAL A 140 13.95 2.28 -0.97
N SER A 141 12.92 1.51 -1.33
CA SER A 141 13.00 0.05 -1.48
C SER A 141 14.06 -0.37 -2.50
N PHE A 142 14.08 0.29 -3.66
CA PHE A 142 15.09 0.07 -4.70
C PHE A 142 16.50 0.36 -4.20
N ALA A 143 16.71 1.51 -3.56
CA ALA A 143 18.00 1.95 -3.06
C ALA A 143 18.59 0.98 -2.01
N ILE A 144 17.77 0.42 -1.12
CA ILE A 144 18.19 -0.61 -0.16
C ILE A 144 18.84 -1.78 -0.89
N ARG A 145 18.18 -2.29 -1.92
CA ARG A 145 18.65 -3.43 -2.72
C ARG A 145 19.84 -3.07 -3.60
N HIS A 146 19.79 -1.93 -4.27
CA HIS A 146 20.81 -1.46 -5.19
C HIS A 146 22.15 -1.18 -4.49
N LEU A 147 22.11 -0.60 -3.29
CA LEU A 147 23.28 -0.30 -2.47
C LEU A 147 23.71 -1.48 -1.55
N GLY A 148 22.94 -2.58 -1.53
CA GLY A 148 23.22 -3.73 -0.66
C GLY A 148 23.09 -3.42 0.83
N CYS A 149 22.16 -2.52 1.20
CA CYS A 149 21.92 -2.13 2.59
C CYS A 149 21.16 -3.23 3.35
N GLN A 150 21.32 -3.27 4.67
CA GLN A 150 20.67 -4.25 5.56
C GLN A 150 19.29 -3.81 6.02
N GLY A 151 18.92 -2.57 5.76
CA GLY A 151 17.60 -2.06 6.07
C GLY A 151 17.40 -0.64 5.59
N GLY A 152 16.30 -0.05 5.97
CA GLY A 152 16.00 1.35 5.65
C GLY A 152 14.76 1.84 6.36
N VAL A 153 14.54 3.14 6.24
CA VAL A 153 13.39 3.84 6.81
C VAL A 153 12.84 4.83 5.79
N ASN A 154 11.53 4.81 5.61
CA ASN A 154 10.84 5.90 4.92
C ASN A 154 9.89 6.61 5.89
N VAL A 155 10.11 7.90 6.09
CA VAL A 155 9.29 8.75 6.94
C VAL A 155 8.08 9.22 6.16
N THR A 156 6.95 8.57 6.39
CA THR A 156 5.70 8.85 5.67
C THR A 156 4.49 8.28 6.41
N ALA A 157 3.34 8.92 6.26
CA ALA A 157 2.04 8.36 6.61
C ALA A 157 1.17 8.07 5.37
N SER A 158 1.79 7.89 4.19
CA SER A 158 1.10 7.61 2.92
C SER A 158 0.01 8.67 2.63
N HIS A 159 -1.22 8.27 2.47
CA HIS A 159 -2.38 9.13 2.15
C HIS A 159 -3.17 9.63 3.37
N ASN A 160 -2.68 9.43 4.59
CA ASN A 160 -3.35 9.93 5.80
C ASN A 160 -3.44 11.48 5.80
N PRO A 161 -4.37 12.07 6.57
CA PRO A 161 -4.48 13.52 6.73
C PRO A 161 -3.17 14.19 7.18
N LYS A 162 -3.09 15.51 7.01
CA LYS A 162 -1.87 16.32 7.23
C LYS A 162 -1.32 16.26 8.65
N GLU A 163 -2.16 15.98 9.62
CA GLU A 163 -1.79 15.87 11.04
C GLU A 163 -0.93 14.64 11.33
N TYR A 164 -0.95 13.65 10.43
CA TYR A 164 -0.23 12.38 10.61
C TYR A 164 1.16 12.43 10.00
N ASN A 165 2.08 11.71 10.65
CA ASN A 165 3.31 11.23 10.03
C ASN A 165 3.56 9.77 10.45
N GLY A 166 4.59 9.14 9.91
CA GLY A 166 4.89 7.74 10.19
C GLY A 166 6.35 7.39 9.91
N TYR A 167 6.67 6.16 10.21
CA TYR A 167 7.99 5.57 10.12
C TYR A 167 7.82 4.16 9.57
N LYS A 168 8.06 3.96 8.27
CA LYS A 168 8.03 2.63 7.64
C LYS A 168 9.44 2.03 7.72
N ALA A 169 9.56 0.84 8.32
CA ALA A 169 10.83 0.11 8.42
C ALA A 169 10.93 -0.96 7.32
N TYR A 170 12.10 -1.06 6.70
CA TYR A 170 12.40 -1.96 5.58
C TYR A 170 13.58 -2.87 5.90
N TRP A 171 13.59 -4.08 5.38
CA TRP A 171 14.65 -5.08 5.54
C TRP A 171 15.61 -5.10 4.33
N GLU A 172 16.67 -5.92 4.41
CA GLU A 172 17.72 -6.04 3.37
C GLU A 172 17.20 -6.40 1.97
N ASP A 173 16.04 -7.02 1.88
CA ASP A 173 15.39 -7.35 0.61
C ASP A 173 14.60 -6.19 0.00
N GLY A 174 14.58 -5.03 0.66
CA GLY A 174 13.83 -3.84 0.24
C GLY A 174 12.34 -3.89 0.54
N SER A 175 11.83 -4.92 1.23
CA SER A 175 10.44 -5.00 1.66
C SER A 175 10.23 -4.40 3.05
N GLN A 176 8.99 -4.01 3.38
CA GLN A 176 8.66 -3.70 4.77
C GLN A 176 8.94 -4.92 5.65
N VAL A 177 9.46 -4.65 6.85
CA VAL A 177 9.82 -5.71 7.80
C VAL A 177 8.64 -6.64 8.07
N LEU A 178 8.94 -7.93 8.13
CA LEU A 178 8.00 -9.02 8.36
C LEU A 178 8.64 -10.01 9.34
N MET A 179 7.86 -10.99 9.83
CA MET A 179 8.37 -12.01 10.73
C MET A 179 9.60 -12.74 10.17
N PRO A 180 10.61 -13.04 10.99
CA PRO A 180 10.70 -12.82 12.44
C PRO A 180 11.24 -11.43 12.82
N HIS A 181 11.63 -10.60 11.84
CA HIS A 181 12.37 -9.36 12.04
C HIS A 181 11.50 -8.27 12.68
N ASP A 182 10.21 -8.18 12.33
CA ASP A 182 9.25 -7.24 12.95
C ASP A 182 9.17 -7.44 14.47
N ALA A 183 8.97 -8.68 14.92
CA ALA A 183 8.95 -9.01 16.35
C ALA A 183 10.29 -8.72 17.04
N GLY A 184 11.41 -8.99 16.35
CA GLY A 184 12.73 -8.69 16.86
C GLY A 184 12.98 -7.19 17.05
N ILE A 185 12.59 -6.37 16.08
CA ILE A 185 12.68 -4.90 16.16
C ILE A 185 11.79 -4.38 17.29
N ILE A 186 10.53 -4.81 17.36
CA ILE A 186 9.58 -4.43 18.42
C ILE A 186 10.18 -4.73 19.79
N ALA A 187 10.75 -5.92 19.97
CA ALA A 187 11.36 -6.31 21.23
C ALA A 187 12.54 -5.41 21.65
N GLU A 188 13.36 -4.98 20.68
CA GLU A 188 14.46 -4.04 20.98
C GLU A 188 13.95 -2.61 21.21
N VAL A 189 12.96 -2.13 20.43
CA VAL A 189 12.34 -0.80 20.64
C VAL A 189 11.73 -0.67 22.04
N ASN A 190 11.03 -1.70 22.50
CA ASN A 190 10.38 -1.71 23.82
C ASN A 190 11.37 -1.70 25.01
N LYS A 191 12.65 -2.01 24.79
CA LYS A 191 13.71 -1.92 25.81
C LYS A 191 14.33 -0.55 25.92
N VAL A 192 14.25 0.26 24.86
CA VAL A 192 14.93 1.55 24.77
C VAL A 192 14.25 2.57 25.68
N LYS A 193 15.00 3.14 26.60
CA LYS A 193 14.60 4.35 27.32
C LYS A 193 15.14 5.59 26.59
N MET A 194 14.55 6.74 26.84
CA MET A 194 14.97 7.99 26.17
C MET A 194 16.44 8.34 26.47
N GLU A 195 16.95 8.00 27.65
CA GLU A 195 18.34 8.16 28.07
C GLU A 195 19.34 7.28 27.31
N ASP A 196 18.86 6.17 26.72
CA ASP A 196 19.69 5.23 25.95
C ASP A 196 19.88 5.67 24.49
N VAL A 197 19.11 6.66 24.04
CA VAL A 197 19.16 7.14 22.65
C VAL A 197 20.45 7.92 22.41
N LYS A 198 21.19 7.51 21.39
CA LYS A 198 22.40 8.21 20.93
C LYS A 198 22.01 9.27 19.92
N TRP A 199 22.12 10.53 20.29
CA TRP A 199 21.67 11.69 19.52
C TRP A 199 22.74 12.29 18.60
N GLU A 200 24.04 12.15 18.95
CA GLU A 200 25.13 12.81 18.26
C GLU A 200 25.46 12.08 16.95
N ALA A 201 25.08 12.68 15.85
CA ALA A 201 25.33 12.14 14.52
C ALA A 201 26.83 12.01 14.22
N ASN A 202 27.24 10.84 13.74
CA ASN A 202 28.55 10.68 13.09
C ASN A 202 28.40 11.06 11.60
N LYS A 203 28.79 12.29 11.26
CA LYS A 203 28.64 12.84 9.91
C LYS A 203 29.44 12.09 8.86
N ASP A 204 30.55 11.45 9.22
CA ASP A 204 31.37 10.66 8.31
C ASP A 204 30.66 9.38 7.82
N LEU A 205 29.63 8.95 8.56
CA LEU A 205 28.79 7.81 8.20
C LEU A 205 27.51 8.19 7.46
N ILE A 206 27.25 9.48 7.24
CA ILE A 206 26.06 9.95 6.52
C ILE A 206 26.44 10.38 5.11
N GLN A 207 26.00 9.63 4.12
CA GLN A 207 26.17 9.95 2.70
C GLN A 207 24.84 10.44 2.12
N ILE A 208 24.86 11.63 1.53
CA ILE A 208 23.70 12.16 0.80
C ILE A 208 23.61 11.49 -0.57
N ILE A 209 22.42 11.03 -0.95
CA ILE A 209 22.12 10.45 -2.26
C ILE A 209 20.96 11.21 -2.92
N GLY A 210 20.91 11.17 -4.26
CA GLY A 210 19.91 11.92 -5.05
C GLY A 210 19.96 11.54 -6.52
N GLY A 211 20.28 12.49 -7.41
CA GLY A 211 20.12 12.36 -8.85
C GLY A 211 20.74 11.14 -9.53
N GLU A 212 21.85 10.60 -9.02
CA GLU A 212 22.43 9.36 -9.53
C GLU A 212 21.52 8.15 -9.21
N MET A 213 20.98 8.10 -7.98
CA MET A 213 20.04 7.07 -7.58
C MET A 213 18.72 7.21 -8.37
N ASP A 214 18.24 8.44 -8.56
CA ASP A 214 17.05 8.71 -9.40
C ASP A 214 17.23 8.15 -10.82
N TYR A 215 18.43 8.31 -11.40
CA TYR A 215 18.74 7.79 -12.73
C TYR A 215 18.70 6.25 -12.77
N ASP A 216 19.37 5.59 -11.83
CA ASP A 216 19.41 4.12 -11.76
C ASP A 216 18.01 3.54 -11.52
N TYR A 217 17.25 4.17 -10.63
CA TYR A 217 15.86 3.81 -10.39
C TYR A 217 14.98 3.99 -11.63
N MET A 218 15.13 5.10 -12.36
CA MET A 218 14.43 5.34 -13.63
C MET A 218 14.77 4.27 -14.68
N GLN A 219 16.02 3.80 -14.77
CA GLN A 219 16.39 2.70 -15.67
C GLN A 219 15.70 1.39 -15.26
N ALA A 220 15.61 1.12 -13.96
CA ALA A 220 14.87 -0.04 -13.47
C ALA A 220 13.36 0.05 -13.81
N VAL A 221 12.74 1.21 -13.64
CA VAL A 221 11.35 1.47 -14.07
C VAL A 221 11.21 1.28 -15.58
N LYS A 222 12.18 1.73 -16.37
CA LYS A 222 12.14 1.57 -17.84
C LYS A 222 12.18 0.11 -18.29
N SER A 223 12.79 -0.77 -17.52
CA SER A 223 12.85 -2.20 -17.85
C SER A 223 11.49 -2.91 -17.83
N VAL A 224 10.45 -2.28 -17.27
CA VAL A 224 9.08 -2.79 -17.21
C VAL A 224 8.35 -2.68 -18.56
N MET A 225 8.79 -1.79 -19.44
CA MET A 225 8.17 -1.54 -20.74
C MET A 225 8.01 -2.83 -21.55
N ILE A 226 6.81 -3.09 -22.06
CA ILE A 226 6.48 -4.32 -22.79
C ILE A 226 6.46 -4.07 -24.30
N ASP A 227 5.75 -3.01 -24.75
CA ASP A 227 5.55 -2.67 -26.16
C ASP A 227 5.97 -1.22 -26.43
N GLN A 228 7.27 -1.01 -26.67
CA GLN A 228 7.82 0.29 -27.00
C GLN A 228 7.25 0.85 -28.30
N GLU A 229 6.94 0.01 -29.27
CA GLU A 229 6.45 0.44 -30.58
C GLU A 229 5.07 1.08 -30.50
N ALA A 230 4.18 0.56 -29.63
CA ALA A 230 2.89 1.18 -29.37
C ALA A 230 3.03 2.58 -28.77
N ILE A 231 3.97 2.75 -27.82
CA ILE A 231 4.27 4.07 -27.23
C ILE A 231 4.77 5.03 -28.29
N LEU A 232 5.70 4.62 -29.15
CA LEU A 232 6.28 5.48 -30.19
C LEU A 232 5.23 5.93 -31.22
N ARG A 233 4.28 5.05 -31.59
CA ARG A 233 3.17 5.40 -32.47
C ARG A 233 2.18 6.37 -31.84
N GLN A 234 2.04 6.31 -30.50
CA GLN A 234 1.12 7.13 -29.70
C GLN A 234 1.86 8.09 -28.75
N LYS A 235 3.07 8.52 -29.11
CA LYS A 235 3.92 9.40 -28.27
C LYS A 235 3.25 10.71 -27.83
N ASP A 236 2.26 11.15 -28.60
CA ASP A 236 1.46 12.35 -28.36
C ASP A 236 0.23 12.09 -27.49
N LEU A 237 0.11 10.89 -26.89
CA LEU A 237 -0.93 10.59 -25.88
C LEU A 237 -0.95 11.71 -24.85
N ASN A 238 -2.12 12.32 -24.66
CA ASN A 238 -2.26 13.51 -23.83
C ASN A 238 -2.51 13.12 -22.38
N ILE A 239 -1.48 13.22 -21.56
CA ILE A 239 -1.45 12.75 -20.18
C ILE A 239 -1.44 13.94 -19.21
N VAL A 240 -2.35 13.95 -18.24
CA VAL A 240 -2.28 14.84 -17.08
C VAL A 240 -1.83 14.05 -15.87
N TYR A 241 -0.85 14.58 -15.13
CA TYR A 241 -0.33 13.97 -13.91
C TYR A 241 -0.42 14.91 -12.71
N THR A 242 -0.80 14.38 -11.55
CA THR A 242 -0.68 15.07 -10.26
C THR A 242 -0.02 14.18 -9.20
N PRO A 243 1.01 14.68 -8.49
CA PRO A 243 1.62 14.02 -7.35
C PRO A 243 0.88 14.27 -6.03
N LEU A 244 -0.20 15.04 -6.00
CA LEU A 244 -0.87 15.48 -4.77
C LEU A 244 0.13 16.03 -3.73
N HIS A 245 1.00 16.95 -4.17
CA HIS A 245 2.12 17.53 -3.42
C HIS A 245 3.29 16.58 -3.07
N GLY A 246 3.17 15.29 -3.42
CA GLY A 246 4.00 14.19 -2.94
C GLY A 246 5.32 13.96 -3.68
N ALA A 247 5.97 12.87 -3.30
CA ALA A 247 7.31 12.47 -3.72
C ALA A 247 7.40 12.07 -5.20
N GLY A 248 6.26 11.71 -5.83
CA GLY A 248 6.22 11.39 -7.26
C GLY A 248 6.49 12.57 -8.20
N ARG A 249 6.48 13.81 -7.69
CA ARG A 249 6.52 15.06 -8.47
C ARG A 249 7.68 15.16 -9.48
N GLN A 250 8.81 14.63 -9.15
CA GLN A 250 10.00 14.65 -10.02
C GLN A 250 10.14 13.35 -10.81
N ILE A 251 10.07 12.23 -10.15
CA ILE A 251 10.38 10.92 -10.72
C ILE A 251 9.35 10.47 -11.76
N VAL A 252 8.04 10.67 -11.53
CA VAL A 252 7.01 10.20 -12.46
C VAL A 252 7.09 10.89 -13.83
N PRO A 253 7.18 12.23 -13.93
CA PRO A 253 7.38 12.89 -15.22
C PRO A 253 8.69 12.50 -15.92
N MET A 254 9.78 12.27 -15.15
CA MET A 254 11.04 11.79 -15.70
C MET A 254 10.90 10.38 -16.29
N CYS A 255 10.26 9.47 -15.59
CA CYS A 255 10.00 8.10 -16.05
C CYS A 255 9.14 8.12 -17.34
N LEU A 256 8.03 8.85 -17.36
CA LEU A 256 7.16 8.97 -18.54
C LEU A 256 7.92 9.49 -19.78
N ARG A 257 8.76 10.53 -19.61
CA ARG A 257 9.60 11.04 -20.70
C ARG A 257 10.63 10.01 -21.17
N SER A 258 11.24 9.28 -20.24
CA SER A 258 12.22 8.22 -20.56
C SER A 258 11.60 7.06 -21.34
N TRP A 259 10.29 6.83 -21.18
CA TRP A 259 9.52 5.84 -21.95
C TRP A 259 9.16 6.31 -23.36
N GLY A 260 9.22 7.62 -23.63
CA GLY A 260 8.98 8.20 -24.95
C GLY A 260 7.72 9.06 -25.05
N PHE A 261 6.94 9.22 -23.99
CA PHE A 261 5.80 10.13 -23.99
C PHE A 261 6.23 11.58 -24.04
N GLN A 262 5.62 12.38 -24.92
CA GLN A 262 6.01 13.77 -25.17
C GLN A 262 4.99 14.78 -24.64
N ASN A 263 3.71 14.39 -24.56
CA ASN A 263 2.62 15.29 -24.20
C ASN A 263 2.15 15.06 -22.75
N ILE A 264 3.01 15.46 -21.80
CA ILE A 264 2.82 15.27 -20.37
C ILE A 264 2.57 16.63 -19.73
N HIS A 265 1.41 16.81 -19.13
CA HIS A 265 1.00 17.99 -18.38
C HIS A 265 0.91 17.68 -16.89
N VAL A 266 1.35 18.60 -16.07
CA VAL A 266 1.29 18.45 -14.60
C VAL A 266 0.33 19.49 -14.03
N VAL A 267 -0.30 19.20 -12.89
CA VAL A 267 -1.09 20.16 -12.13
C VAL A 267 -0.13 21.06 -11.35
N PRO A 268 0.11 22.33 -11.77
CA PRO A 268 1.21 23.15 -11.23
C PRO A 268 1.12 23.36 -9.72
N GLU A 269 -0.09 23.61 -9.21
CA GLU A 269 -0.34 23.87 -7.80
C GLU A 269 -0.02 22.67 -6.93
N GLN A 270 -0.23 21.47 -7.45
CA GLN A 270 0.03 20.20 -6.74
C GLN A 270 1.46 19.68 -6.95
N MET A 271 2.26 20.31 -7.82
CA MET A 271 3.70 20.07 -7.93
C MET A 271 4.50 20.75 -6.83
N VAL A 272 3.92 21.67 -6.11
CA VAL A 272 4.56 22.35 -4.97
C VAL A 272 4.61 21.39 -3.77
N ILE A 273 5.77 21.32 -3.10
CA ILE A 273 5.90 20.56 -1.85
C ILE A 273 5.07 21.29 -0.77
N ASP A 274 4.04 20.62 -0.29
CA ASP A 274 3.14 21.19 0.73
C ASP A 274 2.64 20.12 1.69
N GLY A 275 3.22 20.09 2.89
CA GLY A 275 2.83 19.15 3.94
C GLY A 275 1.44 19.41 4.54
N ASN A 276 0.83 20.57 4.23
CA ASN A 276 -0.55 20.89 4.63
C ASN A 276 -1.58 20.40 3.62
N PHE A 277 -1.15 19.93 2.44
CA PHE A 277 -2.03 19.49 1.36
C PHE A 277 -3.14 20.50 1.03
N SER A 278 -2.77 21.79 0.90
CA SER A 278 -3.72 22.93 0.86
C SER A 278 -4.71 22.89 -0.31
N THR A 279 -4.49 22.07 -1.32
CA THR A 279 -5.37 21.94 -2.50
C THR A 279 -6.36 20.79 -2.42
N VAL A 280 -6.30 19.95 -1.37
CA VAL A 280 -7.15 18.77 -1.19
C VAL A 280 -7.55 18.60 0.28
N VAL A 281 -8.71 18.02 0.54
CA VAL A 281 -9.14 17.68 1.90
C VAL A 281 -8.33 16.49 2.44
N SER A 282 -8.07 15.51 1.57
CA SER A 282 -7.25 14.36 1.88
C SER A 282 -6.39 13.99 0.66
N PRO A 283 -5.08 13.76 0.82
CA PRO A 283 -4.19 13.42 -0.30
C PRO A 283 -4.33 11.94 -0.71
N ASN A 284 -5.54 11.41 -0.68
CA ASN A 284 -5.83 10.04 -1.08
C ASN A 284 -6.38 10.03 -2.52
N PRO A 285 -5.63 9.49 -3.50
CA PRO A 285 -6.04 9.46 -4.89
C PRO A 285 -7.27 8.56 -5.17
N GLU A 286 -7.72 7.77 -4.20
CA GLU A 286 -8.99 7.04 -4.26
C GLU A 286 -10.22 7.98 -4.18
N ASN A 287 -10.04 9.17 -3.62
CA ASN A 287 -11.11 10.14 -3.43
C ASN A 287 -11.28 11.00 -4.69
N ALA A 288 -12.49 11.07 -5.21
CA ALA A 288 -12.80 11.89 -6.40
C ALA A 288 -12.45 13.38 -6.21
N GLU A 289 -12.60 13.89 -4.98
CA GLU A 289 -12.23 15.28 -4.63
C GLU A 289 -10.74 15.55 -4.89
N ALA A 290 -9.86 14.63 -4.51
CA ALA A 290 -8.42 14.77 -4.72
C ALA A 290 -8.05 14.85 -6.22
N MET A 291 -8.84 14.24 -7.10
CA MET A 291 -8.62 14.21 -8.55
C MET A 291 -9.21 15.43 -9.28
N THR A 292 -9.97 16.29 -8.59
CA THR A 292 -10.73 17.39 -9.22
C THR A 292 -9.84 18.34 -10.03
N MET A 293 -8.70 18.77 -9.51
CA MET A 293 -7.80 19.67 -10.24
C MET A 293 -7.20 19.00 -11.48
N GLY A 294 -6.83 17.73 -11.37
CA GLY A 294 -6.35 16.93 -12.50
C GLY A 294 -7.42 16.78 -13.60
N MET A 295 -8.66 16.44 -13.23
CA MET A 295 -9.79 16.33 -14.17
C MET A 295 -10.13 17.67 -14.83
N ASN A 296 -10.09 18.78 -14.08
CA ASN A 296 -10.33 20.12 -14.65
C ASN A 296 -9.24 20.50 -15.67
N LEU A 297 -7.97 20.23 -15.36
CA LEU A 297 -6.88 20.44 -16.29
C LEU A 297 -7.01 19.51 -17.51
N GLY A 298 -7.36 18.25 -17.27
CA GLY A 298 -7.61 17.26 -18.33
C GLY A 298 -8.75 17.68 -19.27
N THR A 299 -9.81 18.26 -18.73
CA THR A 299 -10.91 18.82 -19.54
C THR A 299 -10.43 19.98 -20.39
N LYS A 300 -9.68 20.93 -19.81
CA LYS A 300 -9.14 22.11 -20.52
C LYS A 300 -8.20 21.72 -21.65
N LEU A 301 -7.41 20.67 -21.46
CA LEU A 301 -6.40 20.21 -22.41
C LEU A 301 -6.92 19.09 -23.33
N ASN A 302 -8.15 18.65 -23.17
CA ASN A 302 -8.71 17.46 -23.83
C ASN A 302 -7.81 16.23 -23.66
N ALA A 303 -7.41 15.95 -22.42
CA ALA A 303 -6.51 14.85 -22.12
C ALA A 303 -7.16 13.47 -22.37
N ASP A 304 -6.35 12.49 -22.78
CA ASP A 304 -6.76 11.09 -22.92
C ASP A 304 -6.95 10.43 -21.56
N LEU A 305 -6.07 10.77 -20.58
CA LEU A 305 -6.17 10.25 -19.21
C LEU A 305 -5.58 11.23 -18.18
N VAL A 306 -6.02 11.09 -16.94
CA VAL A 306 -5.44 11.75 -15.78
C VAL A 306 -4.93 10.68 -14.83
N VAL A 307 -3.69 10.80 -14.37
CA VAL A 307 -3.06 9.88 -13.42
C VAL A 307 -2.54 10.63 -12.20
N ALA A 308 -2.58 9.99 -11.06
CA ALA A 308 -2.08 10.56 -9.81
C ALA A 308 -1.29 9.54 -9.01
N SER A 309 -0.40 10.04 -8.16
CA SER A 309 0.21 9.28 -7.07
C SER A 309 -0.14 9.90 -5.72
N ASP A 310 -0.18 9.09 -4.66
CA ASP A 310 -0.29 9.56 -3.29
C ASP A 310 1.04 10.18 -2.79
N PRO A 311 1.07 10.79 -1.58
CA PRO A 311 2.23 11.55 -1.12
C PRO A 311 3.57 10.80 -1.11
N ASP A 312 3.60 9.52 -0.84
CA ASP A 312 4.81 8.71 -0.88
C ASP A 312 4.94 7.85 -2.16
N ALA A 313 4.06 8.09 -3.13
CA ALA A 313 4.07 7.54 -4.47
C ALA A 313 4.14 5.99 -4.51
N ASP A 314 3.41 5.34 -3.60
CA ASP A 314 3.23 3.89 -3.62
C ASP A 314 1.86 3.48 -4.22
N ARG A 315 0.86 4.37 -4.28
CA ARG A 315 -0.46 4.16 -4.89
C ARG A 315 -0.68 5.04 -6.09
N ILE A 316 -1.59 4.60 -6.97
CA ILE A 316 -1.97 5.36 -8.17
C ILE A 316 -3.49 5.55 -8.24
N ALA A 317 -3.92 6.64 -8.86
CA ALA A 317 -5.27 6.75 -9.39
C ALA A 317 -5.22 6.96 -10.91
N ILE A 318 -6.22 6.44 -11.57
CA ILE A 318 -6.40 6.53 -13.01
C ILE A 318 -7.79 7.05 -13.28
N VAL A 319 -7.89 8.09 -14.09
CA VAL A 319 -9.16 8.67 -14.54
C VAL A 319 -9.14 8.73 -16.05
N CYS A 320 -10.14 8.18 -16.69
CA CYS A 320 -10.31 8.23 -18.14
C CYS A 320 -11.75 8.61 -18.48
N ARG A 321 -12.01 8.84 -19.78
CA ARG A 321 -13.37 9.15 -20.24
C ARG A 321 -14.12 7.87 -20.57
N ASN A 322 -15.41 7.82 -20.15
CA ASN A 322 -16.34 6.78 -20.56
C ASN A 322 -16.90 7.06 -21.96
N ASP A 323 -17.80 6.22 -22.43
CA ASP A 323 -18.51 6.32 -23.71
C ASP A 323 -19.43 7.55 -23.82
N LYS A 324 -19.78 8.19 -22.70
CA LYS A 324 -20.53 9.45 -22.61
C LYS A 324 -19.62 10.68 -22.53
N ASN A 325 -18.30 10.49 -22.69
CA ASN A 325 -17.28 11.53 -22.54
C ASN A 325 -17.21 12.14 -21.13
N GLU A 326 -17.60 11.39 -20.10
CA GLU A 326 -17.51 11.79 -18.70
C GLU A 326 -16.26 11.21 -18.05
N TRP A 327 -15.65 11.93 -17.12
CA TRP A 327 -14.53 11.41 -16.34
C TRP A 327 -14.99 10.34 -15.36
N VAL A 328 -14.36 9.18 -15.40
CA VAL A 328 -14.58 8.07 -14.48
C VAL A 328 -13.27 7.64 -13.84
N ILE A 329 -13.31 7.43 -12.52
CA ILE A 329 -12.17 6.89 -11.78
C ILE A 329 -12.20 5.37 -11.93
N ILE A 330 -11.10 4.81 -12.41
CA ILE A 330 -10.88 3.37 -12.48
C ILE A 330 -10.48 2.87 -11.09
N ASN A 331 -11.25 2.00 -10.49
CA ASN A 331 -10.96 1.51 -9.14
C ASN A 331 -9.78 0.51 -9.12
N GLY A 332 -9.28 0.19 -7.92
CA GLY A 332 -8.09 -0.64 -7.77
C GLY A 332 -8.24 -2.06 -8.33
N ASN A 333 -9.42 -2.67 -8.26
CA ASN A 333 -9.67 -3.97 -8.89
C ASN A 333 -9.62 -3.87 -10.42
N GLN A 334 -10.30 -2.89 -11.01
CA GLN A 334 -10.28 -2.61 -12.45
C GLN A 334 -8.87 -2.34 -12.95
N THR A 335 -8.12 -1.54 -12.20
CA THR A 335 -6.71 -1.24 -12.50
C THR A 335 -5.87 -2.52 -12.52
N ASN A 336 -5.99 -3.35 -11.49
CA ASN A 336 -5.26 -4.62 -11.41
C ASN A 336 -5.67 -5.61 -12.52
N ILE A 337 -6.95 -5.67 -12.88
CA ILE A 337 -7.45 -6.48 -14.00
C ILE A 337 -6.77 -6.06 -15.31
N MET A 338 -6.74 -4.76 -15.61
CA MET A 338 -6.09 -4.24 -16.82
C MET A 338 -4.59 -4.54 -16.85
N TYR A 339 -3.87 -4.35 -15.74
CA TYR A 339 -2.44 -4.66 -15.67
C TYR A 339 -2.15 -6.12 -15.94
N HIS A 340 -2.80 -7.03 -15.23
CA HIS A 340 -2.55 -8.45 -15.38
C HIS A 340 -2.93 -8.94 -16.78
N HIS A 341 -4.08 -8.49 -17.30
CA HIS A 341 -4.49 -8.81 -18.67
C HIS A 341 -3.46 -8.34 -19.69
N TYR A 342 -3.04 -7.08 -19.60
CA TYR A 342 -2.08 -6.49 -20.55
C TYR A 342 -0.72 -7.18 -20.49
N ILE A 343 -0.15 -7.33 -19.28
CA ILE A 343 1.16 -7.95 -19.07
C ILE A 343 1.17 -9.36 -19.67
N ILE A 344 0.21 -10.20 -19.28
CA ILE A 344 0.16 -11.61 -19.68
C ILE A 344 -0.04 -11.73 -21.19
N ASN A 345 -1.04 -11.05 -21.74
CA ASN A 345 -1.41 -11.21 -23.16
C ASN A 345 -0.37 -10.59 -24.11
N ASN A 346 0.16 -9.41 -23.80
CA ASN A 346 1.18 -8.79 -24.66
C ASN A 346 2.54 -9.47 -24.55
N MET A 347 2.95 -9.92 -23.36
CA MET A 347 4.15 -10.76 -23.24
C MET A 347 4.01 -12.06 -24.04
N LYS A 348 2.82 -12.69 -24.03
CA LYS A 348 2.53 -13.87 -24.86
C LYS A 348 2.60 -13.54 -26.36
N LYS A 349 1.91 -12.49 -26.80
CA LYS A 349 1.89 -12.03 -28.20
C LYS A 349 3.29 -11.72 -28.74
N LEU A 350 4.15 -11.12 -27.90
CA LEU A 350 5.53 -10.78 -28.22
C LEU A 350 6.52 -11.94 -28.00
N GLY A 351 6.05 -13.14 -27.64
CA GLY A 351 6.90 -14.30 -27.38
C GLY A 351 7.82 -14.16 -26.16
N LYS A 352 7.49 -13.26 -25.24
CA LYS A 352 8.25 -12.98 -24.00
C LYS A 352 7.76 -13.78 -22.79
N LEU A 353 6.53 -14.30 -22.83
CA LEU A 353 5.97 -15.10 -21.72
C LEU A 353 6.68 -16.46 -21.60
N ARG A 354 6.99 -16.90 -20.38
CA ARG A 354 7.71 -18.14 -20.07
C ARG A 354 6.99 -18.92 -18.98
N PRO A 355 7.18 -20.26 -18.88
CA PRO A 355 6.53 -21.10 -17.86
C PRO A 355 6.86 -20.75 -16.42
N GLU A 356 8.04 -20.17 -16.16
CA GLU A 356 8.48 -19.72 -14.85
C GLU A 356 7.84 -18.39 -14.40
N HIS A 357 7.16 -17.67 -15.30
CA HIS A 357 6.49 -16.41 -14.96
C HIS A 357 5.30 -16.65 -14.04
N TYR A 358 5.12 -15.74 -13.09
CA TYR A 358 3.99 -15.77 -12.17
C TYR A 358 3.52 -14.37 -11.80
N VAL A 359 2.26 -14.31 -11.38
CA VAL A 359 1.60 -13.11 -10.88
C VAL A 359 1.05 -13.34 -9.48
N VAL A 360 0.86 -12.28 -8.73
CA VAL A 360 0.37 -12.31 -7.35
C VAL A 360 -0.79 -11.34 -7.18
N LYS A 361 -1.85 -11.77 -6.50
CA LYS A 361 -2.91 -10.86 -6.03
C LYS A 361 -3.20 -11.10 -4.55
N THR A 362 -3.89 -10.15 -3.91
CA THR A 362 -4.38 -10.44 -2.55
C THR A 362 -5.64 -11.30 -2.60
N ILE A 363 -5.92 -11.99 -1.49
CA ILE A 363 -7.11 -12.84 -1.34
C ILE A 363 -8.43 -12.09 -1.53
N VAL A 364 -8.42 -10.75 -1.44
CA VAL A 364 -9.61 -9.89 -1.61
C VAL A 364 -9.58 -9.07 -2.91
N THR A 365 -8.53 -9.18 -3.71
CA THR A 365 -8.45 -8.61 -5.05
C THR A 365 -9.19 -9.54 -6.04
N SER A 366 -9.79 -8.97 -7.07
CA SER A 366 -10.71 -9.62 -8.02
C SER A 366 -10.28 -11.00 -8.51
N GLU A 367 -11.21 -11.96 -8.50
CA GLU A 367 -11.01 -13.30 -9.09
C GLU A 367 -10.98 -13.27 -10.62
N LEU A 368 -11.31 -12.16 -11.26
CA LEU A 368 -11.15 -12.04 -12.71
C LEU A 368 -9.68 -12.19 -13.13
N ILE A 369 -8.74 -11.74 -12.28
CA ILE A 369 -7.31 -11.92 -12.48
C ILE A 369 -6.94 -13.42 -12.52
N ARG A 370 -7.57 -14.25 -11.68
CA ARG A 370 -7.39 -15.70 -11.71
C ARG A 370 -7.87 -16.29 -13.02
N LYS A 371 -9.06 -15.89 -13.50
CA LYS A 371 -9.60 -16.36 -14.78
C LYS A 371 -8.65 -16.03 -15.95
N ILE A 372 -8.05 -14.81 -15.92
CA ILE A 372 -7.06 -14.39 -16.91
C ILE A 372 -5.81 -15.28 -16.84
N ALA A 373 -5.23 -15.46 -15.65
CA ALA A 373 -4.02 -16.23 -15.46
C ALA A 373 -4.22 -17.71 -15.83
N ASP A 374 -5.32 -18.33 -15.38
CA ASP A 374 -5.63 -19.74 -15.64
C ASP A 374 -5.82 -20.00 -17.14
N ARG A 375 -6.54 -19.10 -17.85
CA ARG A 375 -6.74 -19.22 -19.30
C ARG A 375 -5.43 -19.17 -20.08
N GLU A 376 -4.49 -18.33 -19.64
CA GLU A 376 -3.22 -18.13 -20.31
C GLU A 376 -2.10 -19.06 -19.78
N GLY A 377 -2.42 -19.93 -18.82
CA GLY A 377 -1.50 -20.89 -18.24
C GLY A 377 -0.39 -20.26 -17.39
N VAL A 378 -0.66 -19.08 -16.81
CA VAL A 378 0.28 -18.36 -15.94
C VAL A 378 0.01 -18.74 -14.48
N THR A 379 1.07 -19.05 -13.75
CA THR A 379 0.95 -19.32 -12.30
C THR A 379 0.47 -18.05 -11.57
N LEU A 380 -0.63 -18.17 -10.82
CA LEU A 380 -1.11 -17.13 -9.92
C LEU A 380 -1.14 -17.65 -8.49
N THR A 381 -0.62 -16.85 -7.56
CA THR A 381 -0.73 -17.11 -6.12
C THR A 381 -1.48 -15.99 -5.41
N ASP A 382 -2.29 -16.38 -4.42
CA ASP A 382 -2.98 -15.45 -3.52
C ASP A 382 -2.12 -15.18 -2.30
N GLU A 383 -2.08 -13.91 -1.85
CA GLU A 383 -1.44 -13.51 -0.61
C GLU A 383 -2.39 -12.70 0.28
N TYR A 384 -2.05 -12.51 1.55
CA TYR A 384 -2.82 -11.65 2.44
C TYR A 384 -2.76 -10.18 2.00
N THR A 385 -3.71 -9.39 2.48
CA THR A 385 -3.71 -7.94 2.31
C THR A 385 -2.50 -7.32 3.00
N GLY A 386 -1.90 -6.35 2.32
CA GLY A 386 -0.64 -5.72 2.71
C GLY A 386 0.50 -6.16 1.81
N PHE A 387 1.08 -5.20 1.10
CA PHE A 387 2.06 -5.47 0.03
C PHE A 387 3.29 -6.26 0.50
N LYS A 388 3.62 -6.19 1.79
CA LYS A 388 4.68 -6.99 2.42
C LYS A 388 4.52 -8.50 2.19
N TRP A 389 3.30 -9.01 2.02
CA TRP A 389 3.04 -10.43 1.72
C TRP A 389 3.35 -10.76 0.27
N ILE A 390 2.98 -9.87 -0.66
CA ILE A 390 3.38 -9.98 -2.06
C ILE A 390 4.91 -9.93 -2.18
N ALA A 391 5.55 -8.99 -1.50
CA ALA A 391 7.01 -8.87 -1.46
C ALA A 391 7.69 -10.12 -0.88
N ASN A 392 7.10 -10.71 0.18
CA ASN A 392 7.61 -11.96 0.73
C ASN A 392 7.51 -13.13 -0.26
N ARG A 393 6.40 -13.25 -1.01
CA ARG A 393 6.28 -14.26 -2.07
C ARG A 393 7.34 -14.05 -3.16
N ILE A 394 7.63 -12.81 -3.53
CA ILE A 394 8.71 -12.51 -4.48
C ILE A 394 10.05 -12.99 -3.92
N ARG A 395 10.33 -12.74 -2.63
CA ARG A 395 11.53 -13.20 -1.95
C ARG A 395 11.65 -14.74 -1.89
N GLU A 396 10.56 -15.42 -1.55
CA GLU A 396 10.54 -16.90 -1.46
C GLU A 396 10.81 -17.57 -2.80
N TRP A 397 10.37 -16.97 -3.89
CA TRP A 397 10.52 -17.52 -5.24
C TRP A 397 11.68 -16.91 -6.03
N GLU A 398 12.47 -16.02 -5.41
CA GLU A 398 13.66 -15.41 -6.03
C GLU A 398 14.64 -16.49 -6.50
N GLY A 399 15.08 -16.39 -7.75
CA GLY A 399 15.98 -17.37 -8.38
C GLY A 399 15.32 -18.67 -8.86
N THR A 400 14.06 -18.93 -8.52
CA THR A 400 13.33 -20.14 -8.96
C THR A 400 12.21 -19.83 -9.95
N ARG A 401 11.55 -18.68 -9.78
CA ARG A 401 10.48 -18.20 -10.65
C ARG A 401 10.69 -16.71 -10.97
N LYS A 402 10.03 -16.22 -12.02
CA LYS A 402 10.12 -14.83 -12.44
C LYS A 402 8.79 -14.09 -12.21
N TYR A 403 8.80 -13.13 -11.33
CA TYR A 403 7.67 -12.24 -11.05
C TYR A 403 7.45 -11.26 -12.22
N ILE A 404 6.20 -11.13 -12.66
CA ILE A 404 5.82 -10.22 -13.75
C ILE A 404 4.68 -9.25 -13.39
N GLY A 405 4.10 -9.35 -12.21
CA GLY A 405 3.10 -8.40 -11.75
C GLY A 405 2.31 -8.88 -10.55
N GLY A 406 1.85 -7.93 -9.77
CA GLY A 406 0.93 -8.18 -8.67
C GLY A 406 0.49 -6.90 -7.99
N GLY A 407 -0.66 -6.98 -7.33
CA GLY A 407 -1.25 -5.80 -6.72
C GLY A 407 -2.36 -6.06 -5.74
N GLU A 408 -2.86 -4.95 -5.22
CA GLU A 408 -3.92 -4.88 -4.22
C GLU A 408 -5.09 -4.05 -4.76
N GLU A 409 -6.31 -4.40 -4.35
CA GLU A 409 -7.53 -3.66 -4.65
C GLU A 409 -7.49 -2.20 -4.14
N SER A 410 -6.59 -1.92 -3.21
CA SER A 410 -6.36 -0.59 -2.64
C SER A 410 -5.36 0.26 -3.46
N PHE A 411 -5.47 0.22 -4.79
CA PHE A 411 -4.74 1.08 -5.72
C PHE A 411 -3.21 0.89 -5.74
N GLY A 412 -2.72 -0.26 -5.30
CA GLY A 412 -1.30 -0.61 -5.32
C GLY A 412 -0.97 -1.65 -6.39
N PHE A 413 0.11 -1.44 -7.16
CA PHE A 413 0.62 -2.38 -8.15
C PHE A 413 2.14 -2.33 -8.25
N LEU A 414 2.74 -3.48 -8.53
CA LEU A 414 4.17 -3.63 -8.81
C LEU A 414 4.35 -4.55 -10.02
N PRO A 415 4.91 -4.06 -11.15
CA PRO A 415 5.08 -4.87 -12.36
C PRO A 415 6.42 -5.63 -12.47
N TYR A 416 7.33 -5.50 -11.49
CA TYR A 416 8.68 -6.06 -11.56
C TYR A 416 9.26 -6.34 -10.15
N ASP A 417 10.40 -7.00 -10.09
CA ASP A 417 11.01 -7.48 -8.84
C ASP A 417 12.23 -6.70 -8.34
N ALA A 418 12.60 -5.60 -9.01
CA ALA A 418 13.68 -4.73 -8.54
C ALA A 418 13.30 -3.94 -7.28
N VAL A 419 12.02 -3.75 -7.06
CA VAL A 419 11.39 -3.09 -5.90
C VAL A 419 10.60 -4.14 -5.12
N ARG A 420 10.39 -3.92 -3.83
CA ARG A 420 9.63 -4.83 -2.94
C ARG A 420 8.49 -4.12 -2.21
N ASP A 421 7.97 -3.07 -2.81
CA ASP A 421 6.74 -2.38 -2.38
C ASP A 421 5.96 -1.91 -3.62
N LYS A 422 4.73 -1.46 -3.44
CA LYS A 422 3.93 -0.84 -4.49
C LYS A 422 4.71 0.29 -5.15
N CYS A 423 4.55 0.45 -6.45
CA CYS A 423 5.39 1.36 -7.23
C CYS A 423 4.57 2.22 -8.18
N SER A 424 4.16 3.42 -7.76
CA SER A 424 3.46 4.36 -8.62
C SER A 424 4.22 4.72 -9.89
N PRO A 425 5.52 5.05 -9.86
CA PRO A 425 6.22 5.44 -11.07
C PRO A 425 6.14 4.38 -12.17
N SER A 426 6.38 3.11 -11.85
CA SER A 426 6.29 2.02 -12.83
C SER A 426 4.85 1.72 -13.25
N ALA A 427 3.91 1.76 -12.31
CA ALA A 427 2.50 1.51 -12.59
C ALA A 427 1.89 2.63 -13.46
N ILE A 428 2.22 3.90 -13.22
CA ILE A 428 1.78 5.03 -14.05
C ILE A 428 2.36 4.90 -15.48
N CYS A 429 3.64 4.59 -15.62
CA CYS A 429 4.23 4.37 -16.94
C CYS A 429 3.54 3.24 -17.67
N LEU A 430 3.25 2.13 -16.98
CA LEU A 430 2.59 0.97 -17.58
C LEU A 430 1.14 1.25 -17.98
N ILE A 431 0.37 2.01 -17.18
CA ILE A 431 -1.01 2.34 -17.58
C ILE A 431 -1.03 3.32 -18.77
N CYS A 432 -0.06 4.21 -18.86
CA CYS A 432 0.11 5.05 -20.05
C CYS A 432 0.49 4.23 -21.30
N GLU A 433 1.31 3.17 -21.13
CA GLU A 433 1.57 2.20 -22.22
C GLU A 433 0.29 1.46 -22.61
N ILE A 434 -0.50 1.00 -21.64
CA ILE A 434 -1.79 0.34 -21.90
C ILE A 434 -2.74 1.28 -22.65
N ALA A 435 -2.81 2.54 -22.26
CA ALA A 435 -3.64 3.54 -22.93
C ALA A 435 -3.13 3.83 -24.37
N ALA A 436 -1.82 3.92 -24.58
CA ALA A 436 -1.20 4.06 -25.88
C ALA A 436 -1.49 2.83 -26.76
N TRP A 437 -1.32 1.63 -26.22
CA TRP A 437 -1.62 0.39 -26.90
C TRP A 437 -3.10 0.28 -27.28
N ALA A 438 -4.02 0.61 -26.36
CA ALA A 438 -5.45 0.63 -26.65
C ALA A 438 -5.78 1.61 -27.79
N LYS A 439 -5.26 2.84 -27.71
CA LYS A 439 -5.45 3.87 -28.75
C LYS A 439 -4.90 3.44 -30.11
N ASP A 440 -3.75 2.75 -30.14
CA ASP A 440 -3.16 2.17 -31.34
C ASP A 440 -4.03 1.06 -31.97
N HIS A 441 -4.89 0.44 -31.17
CA HIS A 441 -5.87 -0.56 -31.60
C HIS A 441 -7.29 0.00 -31.76
N GLY A 442 -7.45 1.33 -31.78
CA GLY A 442 -8.72 2.01 -32.01
C GLY A 442 -9.68 2.00 -30.80
N MET A 443 -9.16 1.83 -29.61
CA MET A 443 -9.94 1.79 -28.35
C MET A 443 -9.47 2.87 -27.39
N SER A 444 -10.37 3.40 -26.57
CA SER A 444 -10.01 4.13 -25.35
C SER A 444 -9.58 3.16 -24.23
N LEU A 445 -8.98 3.68 -23.18
CA LEU A 445 -8.66 2.88 -21.98
C LEU A 445 -9.91 2.29 -21.33
N TYR A 446 -11.03 3.03 -21.35
CA TYR A 446 -12.32 2.56 -20.85
C TYR A 446 -12.87 1.40 -21.69
N GLU A 447 -12.86 1.52 -23.02
CA GLU A 447 -13.28 0.45 -23.93
C GLU A 447 -12.40 -0.80 -23.79
N TYR A 448 -11.10 -0.62 -23.51
CA TYR A 448 -10.22 -1.73 -23.23
C TYR A 448 -10.65 -2.48 -21.95
N LEU A 449 -10.99 -1.78 -20.86
CA LEU A 449 -11.54 -2.40 -19.66
C LEU A 449 -12.82 -3.19 -19.98
N LEU A 450 -13.76 -2.58 -20.73
CA LEU A 450 -15.00 -3.25 -21.09
C LEU A 450 -14.75 -4.49 -21.96
N SER A 451 -13.74 -4.47 -22.84
CA SER A 451 -13.38 -5.63 -23.64
C SER A 451 -12.92 -6.82 -22.79
N ILE A 452 -12.22 -6.56 -21.67
CA ILE A 452 -11.82 -7.61 -20.74
C ILE A 452 -13.05 -8.22 -20.06
N TYR A 453 -14.02 -7.42 -19.64
CA TYR A 453 -15.28 -7.92 -19.09
C TYR A 453 -16.07 -8.75 -20.09
N MET A 454 -16.08 -8.36 -21.37
CA MET A 454 -16.72 -9.15 -22.43
C MET A 454 -16.04 -10.50 -22.62
N GLU A 455 -14.73 -10.57 -22.43
CA GLU A 455 -13.96 -11.78 -22.66
C GLU A 455 -13.98 -12.76 -21.47
N TYR A 456 -13.97 -12.25 -20.23
CA TYR A 456 -13.82 -13.06 -19.00
C TYR A 456 -15.05 -13.05 -18.10
N GLY A 457 -16.07 -12.27 -18.43
CA GLY A 457 -17.29 -12.04 -17.65
C GLY A 457 -17.18 -10.85 -16.70
N PHE A 458 -18.28 -10.11 -16.57
CA PHE A 458 -18.36 -8.95 -15.68
C PHE A 458 -18.51 -9.37 -14.22
N GLN A 459 -17.77 -8.69 -13.34
CA GLN A 459 -17.91 -8.77 -11.89
C GLN A 459 -17.90 -7.36 -11.30
N ARG A 460 -18.82 -7.08 -10.39
CA ARG A 460 -18.83 -5.84 -9.60
C ARG A 460 -18.17 -6.10 -8.25
N GLU A 461 -17.02 -5.51 -8.03
CA GLU A 461 -16.38 -5.52 -6.73
C GLU A 461 -16.88 -4.35 -5.88
N THR A 462 -17.25 -4.61 -4.62
CA THR A 462 -17.61 -3.58 -3.66
C THR A 462 -17.18 -3.96 -2.24
N THR A 463 -16.93 -2.96 -1.41
CA THR A 463 -16.49 -3.16 -0.03
C THR A 463 -17.44 -2.47 0.94
N ILE A 464 -17.93 -3.20 1.92
CA ILE A 464 -18.76 -2.70 3.01
C ILE A 464 -17.96 -2.67 4.30
N ASN A 465 -17.94 -1.52 4.95
CA ASN A 465 -17.32 -1.35 6.26
C ASN A 465 -18.42 -1.30 7.34
N VAL A 466 -18.38 -2.20 8.29
CA VAL A 466 -19.26 -2.20 9.46
C VAL A 466 -18.45 -1.77 10.67
N VAL A 467 -18.74 -0.59 11.21
CA VAL A 467 -18.07 -0.02 12.37
C VAL A 467 -18.90 -0.33 13.62
N ARG A 468 -18.26 -0.80 14.68
CA ARG A 468 -18.84 -1.05 16.00
C ARG A 468 -18.00 -0.32 17.05
N PRO A 469 -18.39 0.90 17.45
CA PRO A 469 -17.55 1.73 18.32
C PRO A 469 -17.34 1.11 19.71
N GLY A 470 -16.15 1.38 20.28
CA GLY A 470 -15.83 1.04 21.67
C GLY A 470 -15.44 -0.42 21.91
N LYS A 471 -15.18 -0.74 23.16
CA LYS A 471 -14.74 -2.07 23.62
C LYS A 471 -15.81 -3.16 23.35
N SER A 472 -17.08 -2.84 23.59
CA SER A 472 -18.20 -3.73 23.29
C SER A 472 -18.30 -4.04 21.80
N GLY A 473 -18.10 -3.05 20.93
CA GLY A 473 -18.11 -3.25 19.49
C GLY A 473 -16.97 -4.14 19.00
N ALA A 474 -15.79 -4.03 19.58
CA ALA A 474 -14.68 -4.94 19.27
C ALA A 474 -15.02 -6.40 19.65
N GLU A 475 -15.67 -6.62 20.78
CA GLU A 475 -16.11 -7.95 21.20
C GLU A 475 -17.24 -8.50 20.33
N GLU A 476 -18.19 -7.64 19.89
CA GLU A 476 -19.22 -8.03 18.91
C GLU A 476 -18.59 -8.53 17.61
N ILE A 477 -17.60 -7.81 17.06
CA ILE A 477 -16.91 -8.22 15.82
C ILE A 477 -16.20 -9.57 16.02
N LYS A 478 -15.57 -9.77 17.14
CA LYS A 478 -14.90 -11.04 17.47
C LYS A 478 -15.94 -12.18 17.52
N GLN A 479 -17.08 -11.95 18.18
CA GLN A 479 -18.15 -12.91 18.27
C GLN A 479 -18.77 -13.21 16.90
N MET A 480 -18.90 -12.21 16.00
CA MET A 480 -19.35 -12.44 14.63
C MET A 480 -18.45 -13.46 13.90
N MET A 481 -17.13 -13.34 14.02
CA MET A 481 -16.19 -14.27 13.38
C MET A 481 -16.28 -15.68 13.97
N VAL A 482 -16.55 -15.81 15.27
CA VAL A 482 -16.80 -17.10 15.93
C VAL A 482 -18.08 -17.71 15.37
N ASN A 483 -19.17 -16.94 15.32
CA ASN A 483 -20.47 -17.41 14.82
C ASN A 483 -20.40 -17.88 13.37
N TYR A 484 -19.68 -17.17 12.49
CA TYR A 484 -19.48 -17.58 11.09
C TYR A 484 -18.72 -18.91 10.95
N ARG A 485 -17.85 -19.27 11.93
CA ARG A 485 -17.15 -20.56 11.95
C ARG A 485 -17.99 -21.67 12.52
N GLU A 486 -18.73 -21.42 13.61
CA GLU A 486 -19.59 -22.41 14.25
C GLU A 486 -20.85 -22.69 13.46
N HIS A 487 -21.37 -21.67 12.76
CA HIS A 487 -22.57 -21.74 11.93
C HIS A 487 -22.28 -21.25 10.50
N PRO A 488 -21.56 -22.06 9.68
CA PRO A 488 -21.17 -21.66 8.34
C PRO A 488 -22.38 -21.29 7.46
N ILE A 489 -22.23 -20.19 6.73
CA ILE A 489 -23.26 -19.73 5.79
C ILE A 489 -23.35 -20.73 4.64
N THR A 490 -24.56 -21.20 4.35
CA THR A 490 -24.83 -22.21 3.30
C THR A 490 -25.42 -21.62 2.04
N GLU A 491 -25.97 -20.40 2.12
CA GLU A 491 -26.60 -19.69 1.02
C GLU A 491 -26.39 -18.17 1.17
N ILE A 492 -26.12 -17.47 0.09
CA ILE A 492 -25.96 -16.01 0.04
C ILE A 492 -26.79 -15.46 -1.11
N ALA A 493 -27.73 -14.55 -0.80
CA ALA A 493 -28.63 -13.92 -1.78
C ALA A 493 -29.32 -14.94 -2.70
N GLY A 494 -29.80 -16.07 -2.14
CA GLY A 494 -30.49 -17.12 -2.88
C GLY A 494 -29.58 -18.08 -3.67
N SER A 495 -28.26 -17.94 -3.56
CA SER A 495 -27.29 -18.82 -4.23
C SER A 495 -26.55 -19.68 -3.21
N LYS A 496 -26.48 -21.00 -3.47
CA LYS A 496 -25.84 -22.00 -2.61
C LYS A 496 -24.33 -21.77 -2.53
N VAL A 497 -23.79 -21.81 -1.31
CA VAL A 497 -22.33 -21.81 -1.09
C VAL A 497 -21.75 -23.16 -1.48
N VAL A 498 -20.76 -23.16 -2.36
CA VAL A 498 -20.10 -24.37 -2.88
C VAL A 498 -18.63 -24.46 -2.49
N LYS A 499 -18.05 -23.38 -1.97
CA LYS A 499 -16.67 -23.38 -1.48
C LYS A 499 -16.51 -22.39 -0.32
N THR A 500 -15.73 -22.77 0.68
CA THR A 500 -15.35 -21.91 1.81
C THR A 500 -13.85 -21.98 2.04
N LYS A 501 -13.27 -20.85 2.51
CA LYS A 501 -11.88 -20.79 2.95
C LYS A 501 -11.79 -20.16 4.34
N ASP A 502 -11.09 -20.78 5.26
CA ASP A 502 -10.75 -20.23 6.57
C ASP A 502 -9.24 -20.07 6.67
N PHE A 503 -8.77 -18.84 6.59
CA PHE A 503 -7.34 -18.53 6.63
C PHE A 503 -6.74 -18.53 8.05
N GLN A 504 -7.56 -18.60 9.08
CA GLN A 504 -7.08 -18.80 10.44
C GLN A 504 -6.71 -20.26 10.68
N LEU A 505 -7.47 -21.18 10.06
CA LEU A 505 -7.23 -22.62 10.15
C LEU A 505 -6.37 -23.13 9.00
N LEU A 506 -6.10 -22.33 7.97
CA LEU A 506 -5.49 -22.71 6.70
C LEU A 506 -6.21 -23.89 6.04
N LYS A 507 -7.54 -23.88 6.07
CA LYS A 507 -8.39 -24.93 5.52
C LYS A 507 -9.38 -24.36 4.51
N GLN A 508 -9.62 -25.12 3.44
CA GLN A 508 -10.70 -24.87 2.51
C GLN A 508 -11.57 -26.10 2.36
N ARG A 509 -12.84 -25.88 2.06
CA ARG A 509 -13.83 -26.91 1.75
C ARG A 509 -14.48 -26.60 0.41
N GLU A 510 -14.65 -27.58 -0.42
CA GLU A 510 -15.26 -27.45 -1.74
C GLU A 510 -16.31 -28.57 -1.93
N LEU A 511 -17.47 -28.21 -2.43
CA LEU A 511 -18.53 -29.18 -2.72
C LEU A 511 -18.23 -29.87 -4.06
N LYS A 512 -17.89 -31.18 -4.02
CA LYS A 512 -17.63 -32.03 -5.19
C LYS A 512 -18.58 -33.23 -5.16
N ASP A 513 -19.32 -33.42 -6.22
CA ASP A 513 -20.28 -34.52 -6.34
C ASP A 513 -21.25 -34.64 -5.15
N GLY A 514 -21.70 -33.49 -4.61
CA GLY A 514 -22.57 -33.41 -3.46
C GLY A 514 -21.94 -33.65 -2.09
N GLN A 515 -20.64 -33.86 -2.02
CA GLN A 515 -19.87 -34.03 -0.79
C GLN A 515 -18.86 -32.91 -0.58
N TRP A 516 -18.70 -32.49 0.69
CA TRP A 516 -17.68 -31.52 1.05
C TRP A 516 -16.30 -32.19 1.17
N VAL A 517 -15.36 -31.74 0.34
CA VAL A 517 -13.96 -32.17 0.35
C VAL A 517 -13.11 -31.08 0.99
N GLU A 518 -12.37 -31.42 2.04
CA GLU A 518 -11.47 -30.51 2.72
C GLU A 518 -10.04 -30.64 2.18
N SER A 519 -9.31 -29.52 2.10
CA SER A 519 -7.89 -29.47 1.76
C SER A 519 -7.21 -28.28 2.45
N ASP A 520 -5.87 -28.31 2.47
CA ASP A 520 -5.07 -27.25 3.08
C ASP A 520 -4.95 -26.05 2.16
N ILE A 521 -4.84 -24.85 2.76
CA ILE A 521 -4.46 -23.60 2.11
C ILE A 521 -2.97 -23.37 2.41
N VAL A 522 -2.18 -23.13 1.38
CA VAL A 522 -0.75 -22.80 1.51
C VAL A 522 -0.57 -21.29 1.33
N MET A 523 -0.09 -20.63 2.37
CA MET A 523 0.22 -19.20 2.37
C MET A 523 1.71 -18.97 2.66
N SER A 524 2.24 -17.81 2.27
CA SER A 524 3.61 -17.39 2.62
C SER A 524 3.88 -17.56 4.11
N LEU A 525 5.05 -18.12 4.46
CA LEU A 525 5.50 -18.37 5.84
C LEU A 525 4.52 -19.22 6.68
N ASN A 526 3.57 -19.93 6.05
CA ASN A 526 2.46 -20.60 6.73
C ASN A 526 1.72 -19.65 7.72
N ALA A 527 1.75 -18.36 7.44
CA ALA A 527 1.08 -17.35 8.25
C ALA A 527 -0.43 -17.54 8.22
N THR A 528 -1.10 -17.20 9.31
CA THR A 528 -2.55 -17.22 9.43
C THR A 528 -3.14 -15.82 9.47
N SER A 529 -4.40 -15.68 9.08
CA SER A 529 -5.14 -14.43 9.15
C SER A 529 -6.61 -14.69 9.47
N ASN A 530 -7.21 -13.84 10.29
CA ASN A 530 -8.63 -13.98 10.64
C ASN A 530 -9.53 -13.53 9.48
N VAL A 531 -9.52 -14.31 8.39
CA VAL A 531 -10.32 -14.07 7.19
C VAL A 531 -11.12 -15.32 6.85
N LEU A 532 -12.38 -15.11 6.46
CA LEU A 532 -13.25 -16.14 5.91
C LEU A 532 -13.65 -15.76 4.49
N GLN A 533 -13.77 -16.75 3.60
CA GLN A 533 -14.31 -16.56 2.26
C GLN A 533 -15.37 -17.59 1.94
N TYR A 534 -16.41 -17.14 1.23
CA TYR A 534 -17.52 -17.93 0.73
C TYR A 534 -17.63 -17.72 -0.78
N PHE A 535 -17.83 -18.81 -1.51
CA PHE A 535 -18.03 -18.81 -2.96
C PHE A 535 -19.32 -19.56 -3.25
N THR A 536 -20.18 -18.96 -4.03
CA THR A 536 -21.47 -19.55 -4.39
C THR A 536 -21.46 -20.15 -5.80
N GLU A 537 -22.44 -20.96 -6.11
CA GLU A 537 -22.58 -21.65 -7.40
C GLU A 537 -22.76 -20.69 -8.59
N ASN A 538 -23.36 -19.50 -8.37
CA ASN A 538 -23.49 -18.47 -9.41
C ASN A 538 -22.25 -17.55 -9.52
N GLY A 539 -21.15 -17.83 -8.77
CA GLY A 539 -19.89 -17.11 -8.86
C GLY A 539 -19.78 -15.88 -7.95
N LEU A 540 -20.75 -15.62 -7.06
CA LEU A 540 -20.62 -14.59 -6.02
C LEU A 540 -19.54 -15.01 -5.03
N LYS A 541 -18.60 -14.10 -4.72
CA LYS A 541 -17.62 -14.28 -3.66
C LYS A 541 -17.81 -13.24 -2.57
N VAL A 542 -17.74 -13.68 -1.32
CA VAL A 542 -17.75 -12.84 -0.13
C VAL A 542 -16.49 -13.12 0.68
N SER A 543 -15.74 -12.08 1.03
CA SER A 543 -14.63 -12.17 1.98
C SER A 543 -14.94 -11.34 3.22
N VAL A 544 -14.72 -11.90 4.40
CA VAL A 544 -14.99 -11.27 5.70
C VAL A 544 -13.69 -11.12 6.45
N ARG A 545 -13.34 -9.87 6.84
CA ARG A 545 -12.08 -9.56 7.50
C ARG A 545 -12.25 -8.49 8.57
N PRO A 546 -12.07 -8.81 9.87
CA PRO A 546 -12.01 -7.80 10.91
C PRO A 546 -10.72 -6.96 10.77
N SER A 547 -10.78 -5.69 11.17
CA SER A 547 -9.58 -4.84 11.28
C SER A 547 -8.76 -5.25 12.48
N GLY A 548 -7.42 -5.27 12.35
CA GLY A 548 -6.52 -5.53 13.47
C GLY A 548 -6.32 -4.33 14.40
N THR A 549 -6.67 -3.11 13.96
CA THR A 549 -6.34 -1.87 14.68
C THR A 549 -7.55 -1.02 15.06
N GLU A 550 -8.70 -1.27 14.45
CA GLU A 550 -9.92 -0.47 14.65
C GLU A 550 -11.12 -1.39 14.87
N PRO A 551 -12.14 -0.96 15.64
CA PRO A 551 -13.36 -1.74 15.88
C PRO A 551 -14.27 -1.72 14.65
N LYS A 552 -13.79 -2.29 13.55
CA LYS A 552 -14.52 -2.44 12.29
C LYS A 552 -14.26 -3.79 11.64
N ILE A 553 -15.22 -4.25 10.88
CA ILE A 553 -15.13 -5.45 10.04
C ILE A 553 -15.44 -5.08 8.59
N LYS A 554 -14.64 -5.59 7.67
CA LYS A 554 -14.78 -5.35 6.23
C LYS A 554 -15.35 -6.57 5.55
N PHE A 555 -16.28 -6.33 4.65
CA PHE A 555 -16.86 -7.32 3.75
C PHE A 555 -16.52 -6.91 2.33
N TYR A 556 -15.86 -7.80 1.60
CA TYR A 556 -15.54 -7.60 0.18
C TYR A 556 -16.44 -8.51 -0.63
N PHE A 557 -17.19 -7.93 -1.55
CA PHE A 557 -18.10 -8.65 -2.44
C PHE A 557 -17.59 -8.60 -3.87
N GLU A 558 -17.58 -9.72 -4.54
CA GLU A 558 -17.40 -9.84 -5.99
C GLU A 558 -18.69 -10.43 -6.55
N ILE A 559 -19.49 -9.59 -7.22
CA ILE A 559 -20.86 -9.90 -7.63
C ILE A 559 -20.90 -10.03 -9.15
N PRO A 560 -21.09 -11.23 -9.72
CA PRO A 560 -21.23 -11.41 -11.15
C PRO A 560 -22.58 -10.85 -11.63
N ALA A 561 -22.59 -10.28 -12.83
CA ALA A 561 -23.79 -9.88 -13.53
C ALA A 561 -23.63 -10.10 -15.03
N ASP A 562 -24.75 -10.19 -15.74
CA ASP A 562 -24.74 -10.39 -17.18
C ASP A 562 -24.46 -9.05 -17.92
N MET A 563 -23.43 -9.05 -18.75
CA MET A 563 -23.04 -7.92 -19.57
C MET A 563 -22.82 -8.38 -21.03
N PRO A 564 -23.90 -8.59 -21.79
CA PRO A 564 -23.82 -9.14 -23.14
C PRO A 564 -23.16 -8.22 -24.15
N THR A 565 -23.17 -6.90 -23.92
CA THR A 565 -22.47 -5.92 -24.74
C THR A 565 -21.80 -4.85 -23.87
N PRO A 566 -20.82 -4.11 -24.37
CA PRO A 566 -20.21 -2.98 -23.64
C PRO A 566 -21.21 -1.92 -23.18
N LYS A 567 -22.31 -1.74 -23.91
CA LYS A 567 -23.38 -0.78 -23.57
C LYS A 567 -24.21 -1.20 -22.35
N ASP A 568 -24.14 -2.46 -21.97
CA ASP A 568 -24.87 -3.00 -20.81
C ASP A 568 -24.08 -2.80 -19.49
N TYR A 569 -22.90 -2.17 -19.52
CA TYR A 569 -22.07 -2.00 -18.32
C TYR A 569 -22.80 -1.31 -17.16
N ASP A 570 -23.48 -0.18 -17.41
CA ASP A 570 -24.22 0.54 -16.38
C ASP A 570 -25.37 -0.31 -15.82
N LYS A 571 -26.07 -1.05 -16.69
CA LYS A 571 -27.15 -1.97 -16.30
C LYS A 571 -26.62 -3.13 -15.46
N ALA A 572 -25.56 -3.80 -15.90
CA ALA A 572 -24.91 -4.88 -15.16
C ALA A 572 -24.41 -4.42 -13.79
N THR A 573 -23.83 -3.21 -13.73
CA THR A 573 -23.41 -2.58 -12.48
C THR A 573 -24.60 -2.38 -11.53
N ALA A 574 -25.69 -1.81 -12.02
CA ALA A 574 -26.89 -1.57 -11.23
C ALA A 574 -27.55 -2.89 -10.74
N GLU A 575 -27.59 -3.91 -11.59
CA GLU A 575 -28.10 -5.25 -11.23
C GLU A 575 -27.26 -5.90 -10.12
N ALA A 576 -25.93 -5.83 -10.23
CA ALA A 576 -25.02 -6.31 -9.18
C ALA A 576 -25.19 -5.54 -7.87
N GLU A 577 -25.29 -4.22 -7.92
CA GLU A 577 -25.47 -3.38 -6.73
C GLU A 577 -26.85 -3.62 -6.07
N ALA A 578 -27.87 -3.94 -6.83
CA ALA A 578 -29.19 -4.30 -6.29
C ALA A 578 -29.19 -5.57 -5.43
N LEU A 579 -28.18 -6.45 -5.59
CA LEU A 579 -28.03 -7.65 -4.76
C LEU A 579 -27.39 -7.36 -3.39
N VAL A 580 -26.73 -6.23 -3.20
CA VAL A 580 -26.01 -5.91 -1.96
C VAL A 580 -26.90 -6.00 -0.71
N PRO A 581 -28.15 -5.50 -0.67
CA PRO A 581 -29.02 -5.67 0.49
C PRO A 581 -29.31 -7.14 0.83
N ALA A 582 -29.55 -7.98 -0.17
CA ALA A 582 -29.79 -9.41 0.03
C ALA A 582 -28.53 -10.14 0.53
N ILE A 583 -27.35 -9.78 0.01
CA ILE A 583 -26.07 -10.29 0.50
C ILE A 583 -25.87 -9.91 1.96
N LYS A 584 -26.07 -8.64 2.31
CA LYS A 584 -25.99 -8.17 3.70
C LYS A 584 -26.94 -8.92 4.64
N ALA A 585 -28.18 -9.12 4.23
CA ALA A 585 -29.16 -9.88 5.01
C ALA A 585 -28.69 -11.32 5.25
N SER A 586 -28.12 -11.98 4.23
CA SER A 586 -27.57 -13.34 4.36
C SER A 586 -26.38 -13.41 5.33
N LEU A 587 -25.66 -12.31 5.50
CA LEU A 587 -24.52 -12.18 6.41
C LEU A 587 -24.91 -11.67 7.81
N GLY A 588 -26.15 -11.27 8.02
CA GLY A 588 -26.63 -10.71 9.28
C GLY A 588 -26.08 -9.32 9.60
N ILE A 589 -25.87 -8.47 8.58
CA ILE A 589 -25.29 -7.12 8.69
C ILE A 589 -26.16 -6.04 8.06
#